data_dfd96c130dc7a7ad722f90aeb6d5bb55
#
_entry.id   dfd96c130dc7a7ad722f90aeb6d5bb55
#
_cell.length_a   1.000
_cell.length_b   1.000
_cell.length_c   1.000
_cell.angle_alpha   90.00
_cell.angle_beta   90.00
_cell.angle_gamma   90.00
#
_symmetry.space_group_name_H-M   'P 1'
#
loop_
_entity.id
_entity.type
_entity.pdbx_description
1 polymer ?
#
loop_
_entity_poly.entity_id
_entity_poly.type
_entity_poly.pdbx_seq_one_letter_code
_entity_poly.pdbx_strand_id
1 'polypeptide(L)'
;WDNLHFGDPNPYASLPTMNIYTYDLGRLLHEFIDEDVAFNFREFFRVNDEETFVHEKDVWAFLNLLTKEDKESCYPFANEEYRNIFRHTLWMVPGVKEARALSTMLQRHPVFQHFKIVNVAGDGDRDEESRDALVAVEEAIGRDPDATRTITLSCGRLTTGVSVKAWTAVFMLSGSYNTAASSYMQTIFRVQTPATINGRVKEQCY
;
A
#
# COMPACT_ATOMS: atom_id res chain seq x y z
N TRP A 1 28.06 -0.91 3.33
CA TRP A 1 28.75 -0.04 4.30
C TRP A 1 30.25 -0.40 4.38
N ASP A 2 30.60 -1.67 4.36
CA ASP A 2 31.99 -2.16 4.60
C ASP A 2 33.02 -1.71 3.54
N ASN A 3 32.56 -1.18 2.41
CA ASN A 3 33.41 -0.69 1.31
C ASN A 3 33.50 0.85 1.22
N LEU A 4 32.85 1.58 2.14
CA LEU A 4 32.93 3.04 2.19
C LEU A 4 34.12 3.47 3.05
N HIS A 5 35.05 4.22 2.45
CA HIS A 5 36.15 4.84 3.19
C HIS A 5 35.66 6.07 3.97
N PHE A 6 36.28 6.37 5.08
CA PHE A 6 35.98 7.55 5.86
C PHE A 6 36.17 8.81 5.00
N GLY A 7 35.08 9.57 4.79
CA GLY A 7 35.06 10.77 3.95
C GLY A 7 34.41 10.60 2.59
N ASP A 8 34.06 9.34 2.18
CA ASP A 8 33.29 9.14 0.96
C ASP A 8 31.83 9.64 1.12
N PRO A 9 31.24 10.22 0.07
CA PRO A 9 29.85 10.61 0.13
C PRO A 9 28.96 9.38 0.33
N ASN A 10 28.01 9.47 1.30
CA ASN A 10 27.05 8.40 1.54
C ASN A 10 26.13 8.22 0.31
N PRO A 11 26.20 7.11 -0.44
CA PRO A 11 25.38 6.91 -1.64
C PRO A 11 23.89 6.77 -1.33
N TYR A 12 23.54 6.56 -0.06
CA TYR A 12 22.16 6.43 0.41
C TYR A 12 21.58 7.70 1.05
N ALA A 13 22.37 8.80 1.03
CA ALA A 13 21.96 10.05 1.67
C ALA A 13 20.67 10.68 1.07
N SER A 14 20.36 10.33 -0.18
CA SER A 14 19.15 10.81 -0.87
C SER A 14 17.92 9.95 -0.65
N LEU A 15 18.05 8.78 -0.01
CA LEU A 15 16.91 7.90 0.24
C LEU A 15 16.05 8.46 1.38
N PRO A 16 14.71 8.47 1.22
CA PRO A 16 13.82 8.78 2.31
C PRO A 16 13.96 7.76 3.45
N THR A 17 13.80 8.23 4.67
CA THR A 17 13.80 7.36 5.85
C THR A 17 12.58 6.43 5.80
N MET A 18 12.83 5.12 5.90
CA MET A 18 11.78 4.10 5.95
C MET A 18 11.25 3.96 7.38
N ASN A 19 9.95 4.15 7.54
CA ASN A 19 9.22 3.91 8.80
C ASN A 19 8.34 2.69 8.62
N ILE A 20 8.44 1.71 9.51
CA ILE A 20 7.63 0.48 9.45
C ILE A 20 6.70 0.46 10.64
N TYR A 21 5.39 0.42 10.38
CA TYR A 21 4.35 0.29 11.37
C TYR A 21 3.71 -1.08 11.27
N THR A 22 3.52 -1.73 12.40
CA THR A 22 2.80 -2.98 12.48
C THR A 22 1.56 -2.80 13.35
N TYR A 23 0.42 -3.28 12.88
CA TYR A 23 -0.83 -3.26 13.63
C TYR A 23 -1.19 -4.68 14.04
N ASP A 24 -1.50 -4.85 15.32
CA ASP A 24 -2.01 -6.13 15.83
C ASP A 24 -3.50 -6.28 15.45
N LEU A 25 -3.73 -6.71 14.22
CA LEU A 25 -5.07 -6.96 13.71
C LEU A 25 -5.76 -8.12 14.45
N GLY A 26 -4.99 -9.04 15.04
CA GLY A 26 -5.53 -10.16 15.81
C GLY A 26 -6.28 -9.73 17.06
N ARG A 27 -5.87 -8.63 17.69
CA ARG A 27 -6.63 -8.05 18.82
C ARG A 27 -7.96 -7.42 18.41
N LEU A 28 -8.06 -7.02 17.15
CA LEU A 28 -9.22 -6.30 16.61
C LEU A 28 -10.17 -7.23 15.87
N LEU A 29 -9.65 -8.31 15.28
CA LEU A 29 -10.34 -9.23 14.39
C LEU A 29 -9.99 -10.67 14.74
N HIS A 30 -10.32 -11.10 15.95
CA HIS A 30 -9.93 -12.40 16.54
C HIS A 30 -10.28 -13.63 15.70
N GLU A 31 -11.30 -13.56 14.86
CA GLU A 31 -11.79 -14.69 14.06
C GLU A 31 -10.87 -15.06 12.89
N PHE A 32 -9.88 -14.22 12.56
CA PHE A 32 -8.98 -14.40 11.42
C PHE A 32 -7.54 -14.75 11.80
N ILE A 33 -7.33 -15.16 13.05
CA ILE A 33 -6.03 -15.65 13.52
C ILE A 33 -6.01 -17.16 13.30
N ASP A 34 -5.07 -17.65 12.50
CA ASP A 34 -4.75 -19.07 12.44
C ASP A 34 -4.05 -19.49 13.76
N GLU A 35 -4.28 -20.69 14.23
CA GLU A 35 -3.78 -21.20 15.54
C GLU A 35 -2.25 -21.08 15.72
N ASP A 36 -1.52 -20.83 14.63
CA ASP A 36 -0.06 -20.72 14.56
C ASP A 36 0.49 -19.29 14.39
N VAL A 37 -0.20 -18.24 14.86
CA VAL A 37 0.45 -16.91 15.09
C VAL A 37 0.35 -15.86 13.98
N ALA A 38 -0.33 -16.03 12.84
CA ALA A 38 -0.45 -14.98 11.86
C ALA A 38 -1.88 -14.66 11.45
N PHE A 39 -2.12 -13.38 11.21
CA PHE A 39 -3.38 -12.93 10.62
C PHE A 39 -3.53 -13.45 9.19
N ASN A 40 -4.63 -14.15 8.91
CA ASN A 40 -4.89 -14.76 7.61
C ASN A 40 -5.55 -13.77 6.65
N PHE A 41 -4.75 -12.94 5.98
CA PHE A 41 -5.25 -11.98 4.99
C PHE A 41 -6.03 -12.61 3.84
N ARG A 42 -5.66 -13.82 3.40
CA ARG A 42 -6.35 -14.49 2.31
C ARG A 42 -7.77 -14.89 2.70
N GLU A 43 -7.98 -15.37 3.92
CA GLU A 43 -9.31 -15.67 4.44
C GLU A 43 -10.09 -14.39 4.72
N PHE A 44 -9.47 -13.41 5.34
CA PHE A 44 -10.09 -12.13 5.65
C PHE A 44 -10.65 -11.42 4.42
N PHE A 45 -9.88 -11.37 3.33
CA PHE A 45 -10.28 -10.77 2.06
C PHE A 45 -10.94 -11.76 1.09
N ARG A 46 -11.32 -12.95 1.53
CA ARG A 46 -11.97 -13.95 0.67
C ARG A 46 -13.22 -13.39 0.02
N VAL A 47 -13.33 -13.60 -1.30
CA VAL A 47 -14.49 -13.21 -2.10
C VAL A 47 -15.31 -14.46 -2.52
N ASN A 48 -16.60 -14.28 -2.71
CA ASN A 48 -17.50 -15.28 -3.27
C ASN A 48 -17.51 -15.23 -4.81
N ASP A 49 -18.35 -16.04 -5.44
CA ASP A 49 -18.48 -16.10 -6.90
C ASP A 49 -19.05 -14.81 -7.51
N GLU A 50 -19.73 -13.99 -6.71
CA GLU A 50 -20.27 -12.68 -7.09
C GLU A 50 -19.24 -11.54 -6.95
N GLU A 51 -17.99 -11.88 -6.66
CA GLU A 51 -16.89 -10.93 -6.39
C GLU A 51 -17.19 -9.95 -5.23
N THR A 52 -17.97 -10.40 -4.25
CA THR A 52 -18.21 -9.68 -3.00
C THR A 52 -17.48 -10.34 -1.84
N PHE A 53 -17.07 -9.58 -0.82
CA PHE A 53 -16.39 -10.15 0.33
C PHE A 53 -17.32 -11.07 1.13
N VAL A 54 -16.83 -12.25 1.46
CA VAL A 54 -17.52 -13.17 2.38
C VAL A 54 -17.63 -12.52 3.77
N HIS A 55 -16.58 -11.80 4.17
CA HIS A 55 -16.49 -11.08 5.44
C HIS A 55 -16.66 -9.57 5.24
N GLU A 56 -17.68 -9.14 4.48
CA GLU A 56 -17.89 -7.73 4.09
C GLU A 56 -17.91 -6.78 5.29
N LYS A 57 -18.56 -7.18 6.39
CA LYS A 57 -18.66 -6.36 7.60
C LYS A 57 -17.30 -6.15 8.26
N ASP A 58 -16.45 -7.16 8.27
CA ASP A 58 -15.15 -7.11 8.90
C ASP A 58 -14.16 -6.30 8.05
N VAL A 59 -14.22 -6.46 6.72
CA VAL A 59 -13.44 -5.61 5.80
C VAL A 59 -13.87 -4.15 5.91
N TRP A 60 -15.17 -3.88 6.04
CA TRP A 60 -15.67 -2.52 6.29
C TRP A 60 -15.20 -1.97 7.63
N ALA A 61 -15.23 -2.78 8.69
CA ALA A 61 -14.71 -2.42 10.01
C ALA A 61 -13.20 -2.12 9.97
N PHE A 62 -12.43 -2.88 9.21
CA PHE A 62 -11.02 -2.62 8.97
C PHE A 62 -10.79 -1.27 8.27
N LEU A 63 -11.56 -0.95 7.23
CA LEU A 63 -11.46 0.35 6.56
C LEU A 63 -11.83 1.51 7.51
N ASN A 64 -12.87 1.33 8.32
CA ASN A 64 -13.23 2.31 9.36
C ASN A 64 -12.10 2.50 10.38
N LEU A 65 -11.42 1.41 10.75
CA LEU A 65 -10.30 1.46 11.67
C LEU A 65 -9.14 2.31 11.11
N LEU A 66 -8.78 2.11 9.83
CA LEU A 66 -7.74 2.90 9.17
C LEU A 66 -8.03 4.41 9.14
N THR A 67 -9.30 4.78 9.27
CA THR A 67 -9.76 6.18 9.25
C THR A 67 -10.15 6.72 10.61
N LYS A 68 -10.04 5.89 11.66
CA LYS A 68 -10.45 6.26 13.01
C LYS A 68 -9.44 7.23 13.63
N GLU A 69 -9.94 8.34 14.16
CA GLU A 69 -9.13 9.21 14.99
C GLU A 69 -9.02 8.60 16.40
N ASP A 70 -7.79 8.31 16.83
CA ASP A 70 -7.50 7.67 18.11
C ASP A 70 -6.30 8.35 18.75
N LYS A 71 -6.33 8.50 20.07
CA LYS A 71 -5.24 9.16 20.81
C LYS A 71 -4.06 8.23 21.06
N GLU A 72 -4.29 6.93 21.04
CA GLU A 72 -3.29 5.90 21.35
C GLU A 72 -2.69 5.26 20.11
N SER A 73 -3.40 5.33 18.98
CA SER A 73 -3.00 4.67 17.73
C SER A 73 -3.03 5.64 16.55
N CYS A 74 -1.91 5.71 15.83
CA CYS A 74 -1.77 6.54 14.64
C CYS A 74 -2.29 5.77 13.41
N TYR A 75 -3.57 5.85 13.12
CA TYR A 75 -4.11 5.26 11.89
C TYR A 75 -3.85 6.16 10.68
N PRO A 76 -3.46 5.58 9.53
CA PRO A 76 -2.87 6.33 8.41
C PRO A 76 -3.82 7.28 7.69
N PHE A 77 -5.13 7.13 7.87
CA PHE A 77 -6.13 8.00 7.24
C PHE A 77 -7.05 8.68 8.27
N ALA A 78 -6.64 8.74 9.53
CA ALA A 78 -7.46 9.23 10.64
C ALA A 78 -7.91 10.68 10.46
N ASN A 79 -7.02 11.54 9.99
CA ASN A 79 -7.28 12.97 9.83
C ASN A 79 -6.67 13.51 8.53
N GLU A 80 -6.90 14.79 8.27
CA GLU A 80 -6.47 15.43 7.03
C GLU A 80 -4.94 15.54 6.92
N GLU A 81 -4.23 15.72 8.02
CA GLU A 81 -2.77 15.74 8.07
C GLU A 81 -2.20 14.39 7.63
N TYR A 82 -2.67 13.29 8.21
CA TYR A 82 -2.25 11.96 7.82
C TYR A 82 -2.65 11.61 6.38
N ARG A 83 -3.85 12.01 5.92
CA ARG A 83 -4.26 11.82 4.53
C ARG A 83 -3.37 12.59 3.54
N ASN A 84 -2.75 13.67 3.97
CA ASN A 84 -1.75 14.38 3.16
C ASN A 84 -0.40 13.66 3.15
N ILE A 85 0.02 13.03 4.25
CA ILE A 85 1.21 12.17 4.30
C ILE A 85 1.00 10.94 3.42
N PHE A 86 -0.15 10.26 3.57
CA PHE A 86 -0.53 9.04 2.83
C PHE A 86 -1.31 9.36 1.56
N ARG A 87 -0.94 10.42 0.86
CA ARG A 87 -1.65 10.93 -0.33
C ARG A 87 -1.63 9.95 -1.50
N HIS A 88 -0.52 9.30 -1.74
CA HIS A 88 -0.33 8.30 -2.79
C HIS A 88 0.23 7.03 -2.18
N THR A 89 -0.55 5.97 -2.21
CA THR A 89 -0.20 4.70 -1.56
C THR A 89 -0.36 3.50 -2.48
N LEU A 90 0.48 2.50 -2.26
CA LEU A 90 0.42 1.20 -2.91
C LEU A 90 -0.14 0.17 -1.91
N TRP A 91 -1.20 -0.54 -2.26
CA TRP A 91 -1.80 -1.58 -1.44
C TRP A 91 -1.62 -2.94 -2.10
N MET A 92 -0.87 -3.80 -1.46
CA MET A 92 -0.65 -5.18 -1.92
C MET A 92 -1.75 -6.07 -1.36
N VAL A 93 -2.60 -6.58 -2.24
CA VAL A 93 -3.77 -7.39 -1.88
C VAL A 93 -3.57 -8.86 -2.26
N PRO A 94 -4.32 -9.81 -1.67
CA PRO A 94 -4.08 -11.25 -1.86
C PRO A 94 -4.36 -11.77 -3.27
N GLY A 95 -5.23 -11.12 -4.04
CA GLY A 95 -5.64 -11.61 -5.35
C GLY A 95 -6.34 -10.56 -6.22
N VAL A 96 -6.59 -10.91 -7.47
CA VAL A 96 -7.22 -10.03 -8.47
C VAL A 96 -8.68 -9.78 -8.16
N LYS A 97 -9.42 -10.82 -7.75
CA LYS A 97 -10.84 -10.70 -7.35
C LYS A 97 -10.99 -9.85 -6.09
N GLU A 98 -10.10 -10.05 -5.13
CA GLU A 98 -10.02 -9.28 -3.89
C GLU A 98 -9.74 -7.80 -4.17
N ALA A 99 -8.85 -7.50 -5.12
CA ALA A 99 -8.58 -6.13 -5.55
C ALA A 99 -9.82 -5.45 -6.16
N ARG A 100 -10.60 -6.17 -6.97
CA ARG A 100 -11.85 -5.64 -7.55
C ARG A 100 -12.89 -5.36 -6.47
N ALA A 101 -13.11 -6.32 -5.57
CA ALA A 101 -14.04 -6.15 -4.45
C ALA A 101 -13.63 -4.99 -3.55
N LEU A 102 -12.33 -4.87 -3.22
CA LEU A 102 -11.81 -3.79 -2.40
C LEU A 102 -11.94 -2.44 -3.11
N SER A 103 -11.66 -2.36 -4.40
CA SER A 103 -11.86 -1.15 -5.20
C SER A 103 -13.31 -0.65 -5.12
N THR A 104 -14.26 -1.55 -5.28
CA THR A 104 -15.70 -1.22 -5.16
C THR A 104 -16.06 -0.72 -3.76
N MET A 105 -15.51 -1.36 -2.72
CA MET A 105 -15.78 -0.98 -1.34
C MET A 105 -15.15 0.37 -0.98
N LEU A 106 -13.91 0.64 -1.39
CA LEU A 106 -13.22 1.91 -1.17
C LEU A 106 -13.98 3.09 -1.81
N GLN A 107 -14.52 2.91 -3.02
CA GLN A 107 -15.29 3.94 -3.71
C GLN A 107 -16.59 4.32 -2.99
N ARG A 108 -17.13 3.44 -2.15
CA ARG A 108 -18.33 3.70 -1.34
C ARG A 108 -18.01 4.18 0.08
N HIS A 109 -16.75 4.07 0.51
CA HIS A 109 -16.36 4.43 1.87
C HIS A 109 -16.28 5.96 2.04
N PRO A 110 -16.82 6.54 3.14
CA PRO A 110 -16.90 8.00 3.33
C PRO A 110 -15.58 8.77 3.17
N VAL A 111 -14.46 8.16 3.57
CA VAL A 111 -13.13 8.77 3.44
C VAL A 111 -12.49 8.42 2.10
N PHE A 112 -12.48 7.14 1.75
CA PHE A 112 -11.73 6.66 0.59
C PHE A 112 -12.38 7.01 -0.76
N GLN A 113 -13.68 7.35 -0.81
CA GLN A 113 -14.32 7.87 -2.02
C GLN A 113 -13.68 9.16 -2.55
N HIS A 114 -12.91 9.86 -1.71
CA HIS A 114 -12.15 11.06 -2.11
C HIS A 114 -10.76 10.74 -2.67
N PHE A 115 -10.39 9.48 -2.74
CA PHE A 115 -9.18 8.99 -3.38
C PHE A 115 -9.51 8.41 -4.76
N LYS A 116 -8.64 8.61 -5.73
CA LYS A 116 -8.71 7.89 -7.00
C LYS A 116 -8.20 6.47 -6.77
N ILE A 117 -9.05 5.48 -6.96
CA ILE A 117 -8.69 4.07 -6.81
C ILE A 117 -8.20 3.55 -8.15
N VAL A 118 -6.94 3.14 -8.22
CA VAL A 118 -6.29 2.61 -9.42
C VAL A 118 -6.07 1.10 -9.21
N ASN A 119 -6.91 0.28 -9.80
CA ASN A 119 -6.77 -1.17 -9.70
C ASN A 119 -5.93 -1.68 -10.87
N VAL A 120 -4.69 -2.07 -10.59
CA VAL A 120 -3.74 -2.66 -11.53
C VAL A 120 -3.44 -4.13 -11.23
N ALA A 121 -4.22 -4.74 -10.33
CA ALA A 121 -4.06 -6.15 -10.01
C ALA A 121 -4.27 -7.03 -11.24
N GLY A 122 -3.39 -8.02 -11.42
CA GLY A 122 -3.44 -8.94 -12.54
C GLY A 122 -2.50 -10.13 -12.33
N ASP A 123 -2.71 -11.18 -13.11
CA ASP A 123 -1.94 -12.40 -13.05
C ASP A 123 -0.61 -12.23 -13.80
N GLY A 124 0.47 -12.12 -13.04
CA GLY A 124 1.83 -12.06 -13.56
C GLY A 124 2.32 -10.65 -13.88
N ASP A 125 3.60 -10.58 -14.14
CA ASP A 125 4.34 -9.34 -14.40
C ASP A 125 4.90 -9.40 -15.83
N ARG A 126 4.01 -9.26 -16.83
CA ARG A 126 4.43 -9.10 -18.21
C ARG A 126 4.85 -7.66 -18.44
N ASP A 127 5.97 -7.44 -19.10
CA ASP A 127 6.55 -6.11 -19.30
C ASP A 127 5.57 -5.09 -19.90
N GLU A 128 4.72 -5.51 -20.84
CA GLU A 128 3.73 -4.65 -21.47
C GLU A 128 2.60 -4.26 -20.50
N GLU A 129 2.05 -5.22 -19.77
CA GLU A 129 0.99 -4.98 -18.79
C GLU A 129 1.48 -4.16 -17.59
N SER A 130 2.75 -4.30 -17.22
CA SER A 130 3.36 -3.48 -16.18
C SER A 130 3.58 -2.04 -16.61
N ARG A 131 3.85 -1.80 -17.91
CA ARG A 131 3.92 -0.43 -18.46
C ARG A 131 2.55 0.23 -18.48
N ASP A 132 1.52 -0.47 -18.91
CA ASP A 132 0.13 0.05 -18.92
C ASP A 132 -0.34 0.35 -17.49
N ALA A 133 -0.01 -0.51 -16.53
CA ALA A 133 -0.28 -0.29 -15.12
C ALA A 133 0.43 0.97 -14.58
N LEU A 134 1.70 1.17 -14.96
CA LEU A 134 2.44 2.36 -14.55
C LEU A 134 1.81 3.64 -15.13
N VAL A 135 1.47 3.63 -16.43
CA VAL A 135 0.80 4.75 -17.08
C VAL A 135 -0.52 5.10 -16.39
N ALA A 136 -1.33 4.10 -16.05
CA ALA A 136 -2.59 4.32 -15.34
C ALA A 136 -2.39 4.97 -13.96
N VAL A 137 -1.34 4.55 -13.22
CA VAL A 137 -1.00 5.15 -11.93
C VAL A 137 -0.52 6.59 -12.09
N GLU A 138 0.38 6.86 -13.05
CA GLU A 138 0.91 8.19 -13.31
C GLU A 138 -0.17 9.17 -13.79
N GLU A 139 -1.08 8.73 -14.64
CA GLU A 139 -2.24 9.51 -15.07
C GLU A 139 -3.19 9.85 -13.92
N ALA A 140 -3.42 8.91 -13.01
CA ALA A 140 -4.25 9.13 -11.83
C ALA A 140 -3.63 10.14 -10.86
N ILE A 141 -2.31 10.08 -10.66
CA ILE A 141 -1.55 11.05 -9.86
C ILE A 141 -1.58 12.42 -10.54
N GLY A 142 -1.39 12.44 -11.86
CA GLY A 142 -1.39 13.66 -12.66
C GLY A 142 -0.09 14.46 -12.54
N ARG A 143 -0.10 15.66 -13.16
CA ARG A 143 1.09 16.53 -13.21
C ARG A 143 1.44 17.15 -11.87
N ASP A 144 0.45 17.39 -11.04
CA ASP A 144 0.61 17.92 -9.69
C ASP A 144 0.18 16.86 -8.65
N PRO A 145 1.14 16.14 -8.06
CA PRO A 145 0.83 15.13 -7.06
C PRO A 145 0.15 15.69 -5.80
N ASP A 146 0.34 16.97 -5.50
CA ASP A 146 -0.30 17.59 -4.33
C ASP A 146 -1.79 17.88 -4.56
N ALA A 147 -2.24 17.94 -5.82
CA ALA A 147 -3.63 18.19 -6.16
C ALA A 147 -4.51 16.93 -6.13
N THR A 148 -3.91 15.74 -6.03
CA THR A 148 -4.63 14.47 -6.12
C THR A 148 -4.30 13.55 -4.95
N ARG A 149 -5.14 12.54 -4.74
CA ARG A 149 -4.93 11.44 -3.80
C ARG A 149 -5.25 10.13 -4.50
N THR A 150 -4.35 9.14 -4.41
CA THR A 150 -4.52 7.86 -5.08
C THR A 150 -4.26 6.68 -4.15
N ILE A 151 -5.02 5.61 -4.35
CA ILE A 151 -4.75 4.29 -3.78
C ILE A 151 -4.57 3.34 -4.96
N THR A 152 -3.37 2.80 -5.12
CA THR A 152 -3.07 1.79 -6.14
C THR A 152 -3.24 0.41 -5.53
N LEU A 153 -4.14 -0.39 -6.07
CA LEU A 153 -4.33 -1.79 -5.68
C LEU A 153 -3.54 -2.69 -6.62
N SER A 154 -2.68 -3.52 -6.08
CA SER A 154 -1.89 -4.47 -6.85
C SER A 154 -1.90 -5.86 -6.22
N CYS A 155 -1.77 -6.86 -7.09
CA CYS A 155 -1.54 -8.26 -6.74
C CYS A 155 -0.54 -8.81 -7.76
N GLY A 156 0.72 -8.95 -7.35
CA GLY A 156 1.79 -9.46 -8.22
C GLY A 156 2.35 -8.50 -9.28
N ARG A 157 1.64 -7.43 -9.67
CA ARG A 157 2.13 -6.40 -10.59
C ARG A 157 2.81 -5.26 -9.85
N LEU A 158 3.66 -4.51 -10.55
CA LEU A 158 4.43 -3.39 -10.01
C LEU A 158 5.35 -3.77 -8.83
N THR A 159 5.64 -5.07 -8.68
CA THR A 159 6.55 -5.57 -7.64
C THR A 159 8.01 -5.49 -8.06
N THR A 160 8.29 -5.48 -9.37
CA THR A 160 9.63 -5.39 -9.94
C THR A 160 9.73 -4.27 -10.98
N GLY A 161 10.87 -3.63 -11.09
CA GLY A 161 11.21 -2.68 -12.17
C GLY A 161 10.48 -1.33 -12.19
N VAL A 162 9.48 -1.09 -11.35
CA VAL A 162 8.67 0.13 -11.36
C VAL A 162 8.97 1.00 -10.15
N SER A 163 9.13 2.30 -10.36
CA SER A 163 9.31 3.29 -9.30
C SER A 163 8.38 4.48 -9.53
N VAL A 164 7.35 4.60 -8.71
CA VAL A 164 6.47 5.76 -8.69
C VAL A 164 6.93 6.72 -7.61
N LYS A 165 7.51 7.84 -8.01
CA LYS A 165 8.15 8.81 -7.10
C LYS A 165 7.18 9.37 -6.06
N ALA A 166 5.92 9.52 -6.41
CA ALA A 166 4.89 10.08 -5.55
C ALA A 166 4.40 9.12 -4.45
N TRP A 167 4.64 7.81 -4.58
CA TRP A 167 4.24 6.88 -3.52
C TRP A 167 4.99 7.16 -2.22
N THR A 168 4.24 7.36 -1.15
CA THR A 168 4.77 7.63 0.21
C THR A 168 4.66 6.43 1.13
N ALA A 169 3.73 5.51 0.85
CA ALA A 169 3.53 4.34 1.69
C ALA A 169 3.11 3.10 0.90
N VAL A 170 3.47 1.93 1.43
CA VAL A 170 2.97 0.63 0.98
C VAL A 170 2.21 -0.07 2.10
N PHE A 171 1.01 -0.58 1.78
CA PHE A 171 0.19 -1.38 2.68
C PHE A 171 0.29 -2.84 2.27
N MET A 172 0.93 -3.64 3.11
CA MET A 172 1.08 -5.07 2.90
C MET A 172 -0.14 -5.82 3.45
N LEU A 173 -1.18 -5.94 2.62
CA LEU A 173 -2.43 -6.66 2.94
C LEU A 173 -2.43 -8.09 2.37
N SER A 174 -1.29 -8.55 1.89
CA SER A 174 -1.06 -9.91 1.43
C SER A 174 0.20 -10.43 2.08
N GLY A 175 0.08 -11.32 3.01
CA GLY A 175 1.20 -11.97 3.68
C GLY A 175 0.87 -13.42 3.95
N SER A 176 1.83 -14.29 3.74
CA SER A 176 1.82 -15.65 4.25
C SER A 176 3.20 -15.95 4.81
N TYR A 177 3.32 -16.92 5.70
CA TYR A 177 4.60 -17.43 6.20
C TYR A 177 5.58 -17.82 5.09
N ASN A 178 5.06 -18.15 3.91
CA ASN A 178 5.83 -18.59 2.76
C ASN A 178 6.22 -17.44 1.81
N THR A 179 5.90 -16.20 2.13
CA THR A 179 6.33 -15.06 1.32
C THR A 179 7.85 -14.91 1.48
N ALA A 180 8.60 -15.07 0.37
CA ALA A 180 10.04 -14.89 0.41
C ALA A 180 10.37 -13.48 0.91
N ALA A 181 11.28 -13.39 1.88
CA ALA A 181 11.70 -12.10 2.44
C ALA A 181 12.20 -11.13 1.36
N SER A 182 12.84 -11.66 0.29
CA SER A 182 13.27 -10.87 -0.86
C SER A 182 12.10 -10.18 -1.59
N SER A 183 11.01 -10.88 -1.84
CA SER A 183 9.82 -10.31 -2.50
C SER A 183 9.14 -9.26 -1.63
N TYR A 184 9.07 -9.51 -0.32
CA TYR A 184 8.57 -8.54 0.65
C TYR A 184 9.42 -7.26 0.65
N MET A 185 10.72 -7.39 0.77
CA MET A 185 11.66 -6.26 0.77
C MET A 185 11.63 -5.49 -0.57
N GLN A 186 11.56 -6.19 -1.69
CA GLN A 186 11.44 -5.55 -3.01
C GLN A 186 10.18 -4.69 -3.10
N THR A 187 9.08 -5.12 -2.50
CA THR A 187 7.83 -4.37 -2.50
C THR A 187 7.91 -3.14 -1.60
N ILE A 188 8.38 -3.27 -0.37
CA ILE A 188 8.45 -2.11 0.55
C ILE A 188 9.45 -1.06 0.08
N PHE A 189 10.54 -1.45 -0.59
CA PHE A 189 11.50 -0.49 -1.13
C PHE A 189 10.96 0.33 -2.32
N ARG A 190 9.79 0.00 -2.88
CA ARG A 190 9.15 0.81 -3.93
C ARG A 190 8.84 2.23 -3.48
N VAL A 191 8.50 2.40 -2.21
CA VAL A 191 8.20 3.73 -1.66
C VAL A 191 9.44 4.47 -1.18
N GLN A 192 10.60 3.80 -1.08
CA GLN A 192 11.87 4.44 -0.70
C GLN A 192 12.58 5.13 -1.88
N THR A 193 11.89 5.36 -2.97
CA THR A 193 12.44 6.08 -4.13
C THR A 193 12.64 7.55 -3.79
N PRO A 194 13.85 8.12 -4.01
CA PRO A 194 14.11 9.54 -3.83
C PRO A 194 13.22 10.37 -4.75
N ALA A 195 12.68 11.45 -4.23
CA ALA A 195 11.85 12.36 -5.01
C ALA A 195 11.92 13.78 -4.47
N THR A 196 11.77 14.73 -5.38
CA THR A 196 11.44 16.12 -5.05
C THR A 196 10.11 16.44 -5.72
N ILE A 197 9.08 16.76 -4.95
CA ILE A 197 7.73 17.05 -5.40
C ILE A 197 7.44 18.50 -5.05
N ASN A 198 7.16 19.32 -6.04
CA ASN A 198 6.88 20.76 -5.87
C ASN A 198 7.92 21.47 -4.99
N GLY A 199 9.21 21.15 -5.19
CA GLY A 199 10.32 21.74 -4.44
C GLY A 199 10.56 21.16 -3.04
N ARG A 200 9.74 20.20 -2.60
CA ARG A 200 9.91 19.52 -1.30
C ARG A 200 10.55 18.15 -1.51
N VAL A 201 11.63 17.89 -0.79
CA VAL A 201 12.27 16.58 -0.78
C VAL A 201 11.41 15.60 0.01
N LYS A 202 11.23 14.39 -0.54
CA LYS A 202 10.59 13.28 0.17
C LYS A 202 11.56 12.72 1.22
N GLU A 203 11.40 13.13 2.46
CA GLU A 203 12.28 12.74 3.56
C GLU A 203 11.87 11.43 4.23
N GLN A 204 10.59 11.07 4.14
CA GLN A 204 9.99 9.92 4.82
C GLN A 204 9.23 9.03 3.82
N CYS A 205 9.22 7.72 4.10
CA CYS A 205 8.32 6.75 3.48
C CYS A 205 7.88 5.70 4.52
N TYR A 206 6.79 4.97 4.23
CA TYR A 206 6.06 4.15 5.20
C TYR A 206 5.68 2.79 4.64
#